data_06d73fad1ed5b5c71a592dc3e76fb262
#
_entry.id   06d73fad1ed5b5c71a592dc3e76fb262
#
_cell.length_a   1.000
_cell.length_b   1.000
_cell.length_c   1.000
_cell.angle_alpha   90.00
_cell.angle_beta   90.00
_cell.angle_gamma   90.00
#
_symmetry.space_group_name_H-M   'P 1'
#
loop_
_entity.id
_entity.type
_entity.pdbx_description
1 polymer ?
#
loop_
_entity_poly.entity_id
_entity_poly.type
_entity_poly.pdbx_seq_one_letter_code
_entity_poly.pdbx_strand_id
1 'polypeptide(L)'
;MKINSKNQILFLFTICLLSLGIQSESYESEVSLLVHKTPTCGCCKMWIKHLEGKGFTTSIEDHSNLQEIKEKYDIKPEYRSCHTGVSKDGYIFEGHIPGKYITQFLSEEHPNAIGLSVPGMPLGSPGMEVEGMFTRYDVLILFKDGTSKVYAEVRK
;
A
#
# COMPACT_ATOMS: atom_id res chain seq x y z
N MET A 1 -36.59 -34.04 51.70
CA MET A 1 -35.86 -32.75 51.52
C MET A 1 -36.45 -32.06 50.34
N LYS A 2 -37.32 -31.04 50.52
CA LYS A 2 -38.00 -30.33 49.40
C LYS A 2 -37.07 -29.27 48.86
N ILE A 3 -36.61 -29.42 47.64
CA ILE A 3 -35.79 -28.45 46.93
C ILE A 3 -36.70 -27.31 46.49
N ASN A 4 -36.39 -26.10 46.93
CA ASN A 4 -37.21 -24.91 46.77
C ASN A 4 -37.09 -24.38 45.35
N SER A 5 -38.17 -24.43 44.58
CA SER A 5 -38.25 -24.11 43.12
C SER A 5 -37.86 -22.65 42.76
N LYS A 6 -37.74 -21.77 43.75
CA LYS A 6 -37.37 -20.36 43.54
C LYS A 6 -35.86 -20.15 43.23
N ASN A 7 -34.99 -21.08 43.65
CA ASN A 7 -33.55 -20.94 43.39
C ASN A 7 -33.11 -21.46 41.99
N GLN A 8 -33.92 -22.26 41.31
CA GLN A 8 -33.59 -22.74 39.96
C GLN A 8 -33.82 -21.70 38.88
N ILE A 9 -34.78 -20.80 39.07
CA ILE A 9 -35.09 -19.75 38.09
C ILE A 9 -34.01 -18.64 38.08
N LEU A 10 -33.38 -18.37 39.24
CA LEU A 10 -32.34 -17.36 39.35
C LEU A 10 -31.01 -17.81 38.72
N PHE A 11 -30.74 -19.12 38.67
CA PHE A 11 -29.48 -19.67 38.07
C PHE A 11 -29.52 -19.73 36.53
N LEU A 12 -30.71 -19.84 35.93
CA LEU A 12 -30.88 -19.87 34.48
C LEU A 12 -30.83 -18.48 33.82
N PHE A 13 -31.09 -17.41 34.59
CA PHE A 13 -31.01 -16.04 34.08
C PHE A 13 -29.56 -15.47 34.06
N THR A 14 -28.64 -16.04 34.84
CA THR A 14 -27.26 -15.56 34.94
C THR A 14 -26.36 -16.13 33.84
N ILE A 15 -26.77 -17.21 33.17
CA ILE A 15 -25.97 -17.84 32.09
C ILE A 15 -26.26 -17.22 30.72
N CYS A 16 -27.38 -16.49 30.56
CA CYS A 16 -27.77 -15.92 29.28
C CYS A 16 -27.12 -14.54 28.94
N LEU A 17 -26.36 -13.96 29.88
CA LEU A 17 -25.76 -12.63 29.73
C LEU A 17 -24.24 -12.64 29.36
N LEU A 18 -23.65 -13.82 29.15
CA LEU A 18 -22.21 -13.96 28.86
C LEU A 18 -21.88 -14.26 27.39
N SER A 19 -22.84 -14.18 26.47
CA SER A 19 -22.60 -14.36 25.03
C SER A 19 -22.71 -13.06 24.23
N LEU A 20 -22.32 -11.92 24.81
CA LEU A 20 -21.93 -10.78 23.98
C LEU A 20 -20.55 -11.12 23.37
N GLY A 21 -20.60 -11.81 22.23
CA GLY A 21 -19.44 -11.97 21.38
C GLY A 21 -18.83 -10.62 21.10
N ILE A 22 -17.61 -10.39 21.58
CA ILE A 22 -16.77 -9.31 21.12
C ILE A 22 -16.49 -9.64 19.65
N GLN A 23 -17.30 -9.11 18.74
CA GLN A 23 -16.91 -8.99 17.34
C GLN A 23 -15.77 -8.00 17.32
N SER A 24 -14.53 -8.51 17.27
CA SER A 24 -13.41 -7.71 16.83
C SER A 24 -13.64 -7.42 15.35
N GLU A 25 -14.24 -6.27 15.04
CA GLU A 25 -14.11 -5.70 13.71
C GLU A 25 -12.60 -5.56 13.48
N SER A 26 -12.05 -6.38 12.57
CA SER A 26 -10.72 -6.15 12.02
C SER A 26 -10.80 -4.85 11.25
N TYR A 27 -10.41 -3.75 11.88
CA TYR A 27 -10.15 -2.49 11.22
C TYR A 27 -8.93 -2.72 10.33
N GLU A 28 -9.17 -3.21 9.10
CA GLU A 28 -8.17 -3.13 8.05
C GLU A 28 -7.91 -1.65 7.82
N SER A 29 -6.75 -1.17 8.26
CA SER A 29 -6.36 0.22 8.04
C SER A 29 -6.27 0.44 6.53
N GLU A 30 -7.23 1.19 6.01
CA GLU A 30 -7.28 1.57 4.60
C GLU A 30 -5.98 2.29 4.22
N VAL A 31 -5.19 1.68 3.34
CA VAL A 31 -3.93 2.28 2.89
C VAL A 31 -4.24 3.46 1.98
N SER A 32 -3.82 4.65 2.43
CA SER A 32 -4.03 5.89 1.69
C SER A 32 -2.71 6.44 1.14
N LEU A 33 -2.70 6.83 -0.14
CA LEU A 33 -1.55 7.42 -0.82
C LEU A 33 -1.90 8.77 -1.45
N LEU A 34 -1.04 9.78 -1.26
CA LEU A 34 -1.03 10.99 -2.07
C LEU A 34 -0.15 10.75 -3.30
N VAL A 35 -0.71 10.86 -4.50
CA VAL A 35 -0.01 10.58 -5.76
C VAL A 35 0.32 11.87 -6.50
N HIS A 36 1.60 12.19 -6.58
CA HIS A 36 2.16 13.28 -7.37
C HIS A 36 2.43 12.80 -8.80
N LYS A 37 1.81 13.42 -9.79
CA LYS A 37 1.96 13.10 -11.22
C LYS A 37 1.79 14.32 -12.11
N THR A 38 2.03 14.19 -13.42
CA THR A 38 1.65 15.22 -14.38
C THR A 38 0.20 15.02 -14.88
N PRO A 39 -0.56 16.07 -15.21
CA PRO A 39 -1.98 15.98 -15.61
C PRO A 39 -2.21 15.03 -16.80
N THR A 40 -1.24 14.96 -17.72
CA THR A 40 -1.33 14.19 -18.98
C THR A 40 -0.83 12.75 -18.86
N CYS A 41 -0.30 12.33 -17.69
CA CYS A 41 0.24 10.99 -17.50
C CYS A 41 -0.87 9.91 -17.50
N GLY A 42 -1.08 9.27 -18.66
CA GLY A 42 -2.09 8.21 -18.82
C GLY A 42 -1.77 6.95 -18.03
N CYS A 43 -0.52 6.48 -18.09
CA CYS A 43 -0.08 5.30 -17.35
C CYS A 43 -0.15 5.49 -15.83
N CYS A 44 0.10 6.71 -15.33
CA CYS A 44 -0.08 7.04 -13.91
C CYS A 44 -1.54 6.86 -13.47
N LYS A 45 -2.52 7.29 -14.30
CA LYS A 45 -3.95 7.08 -14.03
C LYS A 45 -4.31 5.60 -13.97
N MET A 46 -3.70 4.78 -14.84
CA MET A 46 -3.91 3.33 -14.85
C MET A 46 -3.30 2.66 -13.60
N TRP A 47 -2.12 3.12 -13.14
CA TRP A 47 -1.54 2.65 -11.88
C TRP A 47 -2.41 3.01 -10.67
N ILE A 48 -2.94 4.22 -10.60
CA ILE A 48 -3.90 4.64 -9.56
C ILE A 48 -5.11 3.69 -9.56
N LYS A 49 -5.72 3.44 -10.73
CA LYS A 49 -6.85 2.50 -10.85
C LYS A 49 -6.48 1.09 -10.40
N HIS A 50 -5.25 0.62 -10.67
CA HIS A 50 -4.76 -0.65 -10.17
C HIS A 50 -4.73 -0.68 -8.64
N LEU A 51 -4.26 0.38 -7.99
CA LEU A 51 -4.23 0.48 -6.53
C LEU A 51 -5.64 0.50 -5.92
N GLU A 52 -6.53 1.33 -6.47
CA GLU A 52 -7.92 1.41 -6.02
C GLU A 52 -8.63 0.06 -6.14
N GLY A 53 -8.38 -0.68 -7.23
CA GLY A 53 -8.84 -2.08 -7.39
C GLY A 53 -8.23 -3.07 -6.40
N LYS A 54 -7.24 -2.66 -5.59
CA LYS A 54 -6.63 -3.43 -4.50
C LYS A 54 -6.98 -2.90 -3.10
N GLY A 55 -7.95 -1.98 -3.01
CA GLY A 55 -8.42 -1.44 -1.75
C GLY A 55 -7.64 -0.23 -1.22
N PHE A 56 -6.79 0.39 -2.04
CA PHE A 56 -6.13 1.63 -1.65
C PHE A 56 -7.07 2.82 -1.85
N THR A 57 -6.98 3.80 -0.96
CA THR A 57 -7.52 5.14 -1.20
C THR A 57 -6.43 6.03 -1.77
N THR A 58 -6.71 6.75 -2.84
CA THR A 58 -5.75 7.64 -3.47
C THR A 58 -6.26 9.07 -3.51
N SER A 59 -5.37 10.03 -3.27
CA SER A 59 -5.55 11.44 -3.59
C SER A 59 -4.50 11.87 -4.60
N ILE A 60 -4.83 12.83 -5.47
CA ILE A 60 -3.98 13.20 -6.61
C ILE A 60 -3.58 14.66 -6.49
N GLU A 61 -2.29 14.92 -6.71
CA GLU A 61 -1.75 16.25 -6.89
C GLU A 61 -1.00 16.34 -8.22
N ASP A 62 -1.52 17.17 -9.13
CA ASP A 62 -0.94 17.35 -10.47
C ASP A 62 0.10 18.47 -10.47
N HIS A 63 1.26 18.20 -11.09
CA HIS A 63 2.40 19.11 -11.23
C HIS A 63 2.77 19.31 -12.69
N SER A 64 3.23 20.50 -13.06
CA SER A 64 3.77 20.77 -14.42
C SER A 64 5.05 19.97 -14.67
N ASN A 65 5.87 19.75 -13.62
CA ASN A 65 6.98 18.82 -13.61
C ASN A 65 7.13 18.23 -12.19
N LEU A 66 7.86 17.11 -12.07
CA LEU A 66 8.02 16.39 -10.80
C LEU A 66 9.40 16.55 -10.18
N GLN A 67 10.27 17.41 -10.73
CA GLN A 67 11.65 17.56 -10.28
C GLN A 67 11.71 17.92 -8.78
N GLU A 68 10.96 18.93 -8.37
CA GLU A 68 10.91 19.39 -6.98
C GLU A 68 10.38 18.31 -6.02
N ILE A 69 9.40 17.51 -6.46
CA ILE A 69 8.87 16.39 -5.69
C ILE A 69 9.93 15.30 -5.51
N LYS A 70 10.64 14.94 -6.59
CA LYS A 70 11.71 13.95 -6.54
C LYS A 70 12.86 14.38 -5.62
N GLU A 71 13.20 15.66 -5.63
CA GLU A 71 14.24 16.25 -4.77
C GLU A 71 13.78 16.31 -3.32
N LYS A 72 12.55 16.74 -3.06
CA LYS A 72 11.95 16.80 -1.72
C LYS A 72 12.01 15.45 -0.99
N TYR A 73 11.85 14.36 -1.73
CA TYR A 73 11.84 13.00 -1.18
C TYR A 73 13.17 12.26 -1.38
N ASP A 74 14.26 12.95 -1.73
CA ASP A 74 15.61 12.39 -1.92
C ASP A 74 15.66 11.22 -2.93
N ILE A 75 14.78 11.24 -3.96
CA ILE A 75 14.75 10.20 -4.98
C ILE A 75 15.84 10.49 -6.01
N LYS A 76 16.91 9.70 -5.99
CA LYS A 76 18.04 9.85 -6.93
C LYS A 76 17.59 9.60 -8.36
N PRO A 77 18.23 10.26 -9.36
CA PRO A 77 17.85 10.16 -10.78
C PRO A 77 17.69 8.74 -11.30
N GLU A 78 18.57 7.82 -10.88
CA GLU A 78 18.56 6.41 -11.30
C GLU A 78 17.34 5.60 -10.79
N TYR A 79 16.63 6.10 -9.78
CA TYR A 79 15.45 5.43 -9.22
C TYR A 79 14.13 6.05 -9.69
N ARG A 80 14.18 7.13 -10.50
CA ARG A 80 13.01 7.91 -10.88
C ARG A 80 12.14 7.23 -11.94
N SER A 81 10.85 7.51 -11.84
CA SER A 81 9.81 7.12 -12.79
C SER A 81 8.84 8.30 -13.03
N CYS A 82 7.64 8.05 -13.54
CA CYS A 82 6.70 9.08 -14.00
C CYS A 82 5.76 9.62 -12.90
N HIS A 83 5.74 9.03 -11.69
CA HIS A 83 4.94 9.50 -10.56
C HIS A 83 5.54 9.05 -9.23
N THR A 84 5.08 9.67 -8.14
CA THR A 84 5.48 9.34 -6.77
C THR A 84 4.23 9.24 -5.90
N GLY A 85 3.93 8.08 -5.34
CA GLY A 85 2.96 7.91 -4.27
C GLY A 85 3.62 8.16 -2.91
N VAL A 86 2.90 8.78 -1.97
CA VAL A 86 3.39 9.04 -0.61
C VAL A 86 2.36 8.55 0.39
N SER A 87 2.77 7.68 1.33
CA SER A 87 1.90 7.21 2.41
C SER A 87 1.76 8.25 3.53
N LYS A 88 0.79 8.04 4.42
CA LYS A 88 0.61 8.88 5.63
C LYS A 88 1.86 8.91 6.52
N ASP A 89 2.63 7.82 6.56
CA ASP A 89 3.85 7.69 7.34
C ASP A 89 5.09 8.27 6.63
N GLY A 90 4.91 8.85 5.42
CA GLY A 90 5.96 9.51 4.65
C GLY A 90 6.81 8.57 3.78
N TYR A 91 6.49 7.28 3.69
CA TYR A 91 7.15 6.40 2.73
C TYR A 91 6.77 6.73 1.30
N ILE A 92 7.74 6.68 0.40
CA ILE A 92 7.54 6.94 -1.03
C ILE A 92 7.40 5.63 -1.82
N PHE A 93 6.57 5.69 -2.84
CA PHE A 93 6.35 4.62 -3.82
C PHE A 93 6.52 5.21 -5.21
N GLU A 94 7.72 5.02 -5.76
CA GLU A 94 8.16 5.64 -7.01
C GLU A 94 7.89 4.71 -8.20
N GLY A 95 7.05 5.15 -9.13
CA GLY A 95 6.73 4.43 -10.36
C GLY A 95 5.73 3.27 -10.19
N HIS A 96 5.74 2.37 -11.16
CA HIS A 96 4.70 1.37 -11.39
C HIS A 96 4.80 0.12 -10.49
N ILE A 97 4.85 0.34 -9.17
CA ILE A 97 4.98 -0.73 -8.17
C ILE A 97 3.65 -1.50 -8.08
N PRO A 98 3.64 -2.84 -8.16
CA PRO A 98 2.45 -3.64 -7.89
C PRO A 98 1.94 -3.43 -6.46
N GLY A 99 0.62 -3.18 -6.30
CA GLY A 99 0.01 -2.86 -5.01
C GLY A 99 0.31 -3.86 -3.90
N LYS A 100 0.45 -5.17 -4.23
CA LYS A 100 0.85 -6.20 -3.26
C LYS A 100 2.17 -5.91 -2.53
N TYR A 101 3.15 -5.33 -3.23
CA TYR A 101 4.45 -5.01 -2.61
C TYR A 101 4.37 -3.74 -1.76
N ILE A 102 3.48 -2.81 -2.09
CA ILE A 102 3.19 -1.65 -1.23
C ILE A 102 2.54 -2.12 0.08
N THR A 103 1.52 -2.98 -0.02
CA THR A 103 0.85 -3.55 1.16
C THR A 103 1.85 -4.33 2.02
N GLN A 104 2.66 -5.19 1.41
CA GLN A 104 3.68 -5.96 2.12
C GLN A 104 4.67 -5.03 2.83
N PHE A 105 5.24 -4.04 2.13
CA PHE A 105 6.20 -3.09 2.68
C PHE A 105 5.62 -2.33 3.87
N LEU A 106 4.36 -1.87 3.78
CA LEU A 106 3.71 -1.13 4.87
C LEU A 106 3.36 -2.02 6.08
N SER A 107 3.37 -3.34 5.95
CA SER A 107 3.17 -4.29 7.04
C SER A 107 4.48 -4.72 7.74
N GLU A 108 5.61 -4.29 7.23
CA GLU A 108 6.96 -4.64 7.72
C GLU A 108 7.63 -3.41 8.34
N GLU A 109 8.66 -3.62 9.18
CA GLU A 109 9.46 -2.52 9.74
C GLU A 109 10.72 -2.27 8.89
N HIS A 110 10.89 -1.02 8.46
CA HIS A 110 12.01 -0.60 7.61
C HIS A 110 12.70 0.67 8.18
N PRO A 111 13.45 0.60 9.28
CA PRO A 111 13.90 1.77 10.05
C PRO A 111 14.78 2.76 9.26
N ASN A 112 15.43 2.33 8.18
CA ASN A 112 16.30 3.18 7.36
C ASN A 112 15.81 3.34 5.92
N ALA A 113 14.66 2.78 5.56
CA ALA A 113 14.11 2.96 4.23
C ALA A 113 13.35 4.27 4.08
N ILE A 114 13.37 4.81 2.86
CA ILE A 114 12.48 5.90 2.44
C ILE A 114 11.29 5.39 1.66
N GLY A 115 11.31 4.16 1.15
CA GLY A 115 10.22 3.52 0.42
C GLY A 115 10.68 2.56 -0.67
N LEU A 116 9.84 2.38 -1.69
CA LEU A 116 10.09 1.48 -2.81
C LEU A 116 10.18 2.24 -4.14
N SER A 117 10.87 1.64 -5.13
CA SER A 117 10.90 2.14 -6.50
C SER A 117 10.84 1.01 -7.54
N VAL A 118 10.13 1.27 -8.63
CA VAL A 118 10.28 0.61 -9.93
C VAL A 118 10.79 1.65 -10.91
N PRO A 119 12.11 1.75 -11.14
CA PRO A 119 12.70 2.75 -12.03
C PRO A 119 12.20 2.63 -13.45
N GLY A 120 12.02 3.77 -14.11
CA GLY A 120 11.50 3.82 -15.47
C GLY A 120 10.05 3.37 -15.57
N MET A 121 9.69 2.71 -16.68
CA MET A 121 8.33 2.27 -17.00
C MET A 121 8.36 0.90 -17.68
N PRO A 122 8.71 -0.19 -16.96
CA PRO A 122 8.84 -1.50 -17.58
C PRO A 122 7.48 -2.02 -18.08
N LEU A 123 7.46 -2.57 -19.30
CA LEU A 123 6.25 -3.15 -19.88
C LEU A 123 5.72 -4.30 -19.04
N GLY A 124 4.42 -4.35 -18.83
CA GLY A 124 3.75 -5.34 -17.99
C GLY A 124 3.74 -5.01 -16.50
N SER A 125 4.36 -3.90 -16.06
CA SER A 125 4.09 -3.37 -14.72
C SER A 125 2.70 -2.72 -14.67
N PRO A 126 2.06 -2.58 -13.47
CA PRO A 126 0.71 -2.04 -13.35
C PRO A 126 0.55 -0.66 -14.01
N GLY A 127 -0.37 -0.53 -14.95
CA GLY A 127 -0.57 0.69 -15.75
C GLY A 127 0.32 0.77 -17.01
N MET A 128 1.20 -0.21 -17.22
CA MET A 128 2.08 -0.36 -18.38
C MET A 128 1.87 -1.68 -19.11
N GLU A 129 0.69 -2.29 -18.93
CA GLU A 129 0.33 -3.54 -19.57
C GLU A 129 0.12 -3.35 -21.07
N VAL A 130 0.81 -4.18 -21.86
CA VAL A 130 0.63 -4.31 -23.31
C VAL A 130 0.48 -5.80 -23.61
N GLU A 131 -0.53 -6.17 -24.41
CA GLU A 131 -0.82 -7.57 -24.72
C GLU A 131 0.42 -8.27 -25.31
N GLY A 132 0.76 -9.43 -24.75
CA GLY A 132 1.90 -10.24 -25.19
C GLY A 132 3.28 -9.69 -24.81
N MET A 133 3.39 -8.50 -24.23
CA MET A 133 4.67 -7.86 -23.87
C MET A 133 4.90 -7.85 -22.36
N PHE A 134 6.10 -8.23 -21.95
CA PHE A 134 6.53 -8.17 -20.56
C PHE A 134 8.04 -7.97 -20.49
N THR A 135 8.47 -6.99 -19.70
CA THR A 135 9.87 -6.77 -19.34
C THR A 135 10.08 -7.19 -17.88
N ARG A 136 11.07 -8.03 -17.62
CA ARG A 136 11.46 -8.34 -16.24
C ARG A 136 11.94 -7.08 -15.56
N TYR A 137 11.54 -6.88 -14.28
CA TYR A 137 11.96 -5.73 -13.50
C TYR A 137 12.07 -6.09 -12.03
N ASP A 138 12.76 -5.25 -11.28
CA ASP A 138 12.90 -5.37 -9.85
C ASP A 138 12.14 -4.24 -9.15
N VAL A 139 11.54 -4.55 -8.03
CA VAL A 139 11.10 -3.55 -7.05
C VAL A 139 12.28 -3.33 -6.12
N LEU A 140 12.76 -2.11 -6.03
CA LEU A 140 13.87 -1.73 -5.18
C LEU A 140 13.35 -1.13 -3.87
N ILE A 141 13.98 -1.49 -2.74
CA ILE A 141 13.87 -0.72 -1.49
C ILE A 141 14.95 0.34 -1.50
N LEU A 142 14.56 1.59 -1.22
CA LEU A 142 15.45 2.75 -1.17
C LEU A 142 15.74 3.14 0.27
N PHE A 143 16.98 3.51 0.58
CA PHE A 143 17.43 3.85 1.92
C PHE A 143 17.82 5.34 2.05
N LYS A 144 17.77 5.85 3.29
CA LYS A 144 18.14 7.24 3.65
C LYS A 144 19.57 7.62 3.28
N ASP A 145 20.49 6.65 3.19
CA ASP A 145 21.87 6.88 2.76
C ASP A 145 22.00 6.96 1.23
N GLY A 146 20.86 6.83 0.52
CA GLY A 146 20.77 6.88 -0.93
C GLY A 146 21.19 5.60 -1.62
N THR A 147 21.39 4.50 -0.91
CA THR A 147 21.56 3.15 -1.49
C THR A 147 20.23 2.48 -1.77
N SER A 148 20.27 1.38 -2.51
CA SER A 148 19.10 0.53 -2.75
C SER A 148 19.46 -0.95 -2.68
N LYS A 149 18.42 -1.78 -2.51
CA LYS A 149 18.50 -3.25 -2.65
C LYS A 149 17.29 -3.75 -3.41
N VAL A 150 17.38 -4.94 -3.99
CA VAL A 150 16.21 -5.63 -4.56
C VAL A 150 15.30 -6.05 -3.40
N TYR A 151 14.07 -5.54 -3.40
CA TYR A 151 13.01 -5.92 -2.47
C TYR A 151 12.22 -7.11 -3.02
N ALA A 152 11.89 -7.05 -4.32
CA ALA A 152 11.22 -8.14 -5.00
C ALA A 152 11.61 -8.22 -6.47
N GLU A 153 11.72 -9.42 -7.00
CA GLU A 153 11.90 -9.67 -8.42
C GLU A 153 10.56 -9.95 -9.09
N VAL A 154 10.22 -9.20 -10.15
CA VAL A 154 9.01 -9.43 -10.93
C VAL A 154 9.40 -10.14 -12.23
N ARG A 155 9.00 -11.40 -12.30
CA ARG A 155 9.23 -12.29 -13.44
C ARG A 155 7.85 -12.79 -13.91
N LYS A 156 7.70 -13.11 -15.19
CA LYS A 156 6.43 -13.58 -15.74
C LYS A 156 6.23 -15.07 -15.40
#